data_0985a366723264812aa0fdc6fca9d366
#
_entry.id   0985a366723264812aa0fdc6fca9d366
#
_cell.length_a   1.000
_cell.length_b   1.000
_cell.length_c   1.000
_cell.angle_alpha   90.00
_cell.angle_beta   90.00
_cell.angle_gamma   90.00
#
_symmetry.space_group_name_H-M   'P 1'
#
loop_
_entity.id
_entity.type
_entity.pdbx_description
1 polymer ?
#
loop_
_entity_poly.entity_id
_entity_poly.type
_entity_poly.pdbx_seq_one_letter_code
_entity_poly.pdbx_strand_id
1 'polypeptide(L)'
;MVTAVLNHHQRAGGLVHRLRKQQAHDWRLKCRPVCASTELELSHWLQSVPWRGEFPRAVLADHQTRGQGQRGRRWEAARGGVWISAALPWNSSSGHADMLGLMVAYALCERLEQAGLPVRIKWPNDLLIDSHKLAGLLPRLVFRGGRLRMVRIGVGMNVANPVPAGAIALRDLLPPGCARREVWTVEVLRALERIQTLANRPELVRREIEKRLWAHQVKDPQSGEIWEIQGLALNGALQLCQGARSASWTRWPDANHDNLYNLA
;
A
#
# COMPACT_ATOMS: atom_id res chain seq x y z
N MET A 1 21.03 2.57 -14.01
CA MET A 1 20.64 1.93 -15.29
C MET A 1 19.39 1.11 -15.05
N VAL A 2 18.21 1.59 -15.47
CA VAL A 2 16.96 0.83 -15.34
C VAL A 2 16.97 -0.25 -16.43
N THR A 3 17.34 -1.48 -16.09
CA THR A 3 17.22 -2.60 -17.00
C THR A 3 15.81 -3.15 -16.87
N ALA A 4 14.88 -2.51 -17.57
CA ALA A 4 13.54 -3.03 -17.75
C ALA A 4 13.62 -4.19 -18.76
N VAL A 5 13.42 -5.43 -18.28
CA VAL A 5 13.11 -6.54 -19.18
C VAL A 5 11.63 -6.38 -19.55
N LEU A 6 11.38 -5.58 -20.59
CA LEU A 6 10.06 -5.23 -21.08
C LEU A 6 9.75 -6.06 -22.32
N ASN A 7 8.94 -7.09 -22.14
CA ASN A 7 8.24 -7.73 -23.25
C ASN A 7 6.87 -7.04 -23.38
N HIS A 8 6.79 -6.01 -24.21
CA HIS A 8 5.68 -5.41 -24.96
C HIS A 8 5.83 -3.89 -25.14
N HIS A 9 6.01 -3.47 -26.38
CA HIS A 9 6.86 -2.37 -26.83
C HIS A 9 6.34 -0.92 -26.78
N GLN A 10 5.10 -0.59 -26.44
CA GLN A 10 4.66 0.81 -26.59
C GLN A 10 4.19 1.53 -25.32
N ARG A 11 3.62 0.82 -24.33
CA ARG A 11 3.16 1.44 -23.07
C ARG A 11 4.25 1.50 -22.01
N ALA A 12 5.17 0.57 -22.06
CA ALA A 12 6.31 0.50 -21.16
C ALA A 12 7.33 1.63 -21.38
N GLY A 13 7.50 2.12 -22.60
CA GLY A 13 8.41 3.21 -22.93
C GLY A 13 8.11 4.51 -22.19
N GLY A 14 6.82 4.85 -22.05
CA GLY A 14 6.40 6.04 -21.31
C GLY A 14 6.69 5.97 -19.81
N LEU A 15 6.48 4.81 -19.19
CA LEU A 15 6.78 4.59 -17.76
C LEU A 15 8.29 4.62 -17.51
N VAL A 16 9.09 3.91 -18.32
CA VAL A 16 10.56 3.90 -18.21
C VAL A 16 11.14 5.29 -18.44
N HIS A 17 10.66 6.02 -19.43
CA HIS A 17 11.10 7.40 -19.68
C HIS A 17 10.82 8.31 -18.47
N ARG A 18 9.63 8.21 -17.86
CA ARG A 18 9.26 8.99 -16.68
C ARG A 18 10.10 8.61 -15.45
N LEU A 19 10.33 7.33 -15.21
CA LEU A 19 11.19 6.86 -14.13
C LEU A 19 12.62 7.39 -14.28
N ARG A 20 13.19 7.34 -15.50
CA ARG A 20 14.52 7.90 -15.80
C ARG A 20 14.58 9.42 -15.59
N LYS A 21 13.59 10.15 -16.10
CA LYS A 21 13.54 11.62 -15.99
C LYS A 21 13.40 12.09 -14.52
N GLN A 22 12.87 11.24 -13.64
CA GLN A 22 12.60 11.60 -12.27
C GLN A 22 13.63 11.03 -11.27
N GLN A 23 14.76 10.48 -11.74
CA GLN A 23 15.84 9.92 -10.91
C GLN A 23 15.35 8.87 -9.88
N ALA A 24 14.33 8.09 -10.25
CA ALA A 24 13.88 6.95 -9.43
C ALA A 24 15.01 5.89 -9.35
N HIS A 25 15.06 5.14 -8.25
CA HIS A 25 16.00 4.05 -8.06
C HIS A 25 15.93 3.02 -9.19
N ASP A 26 16.97 2.20 -9.34
CA ASP A 26 17.08 1.16 -10.38
C ASP A 26 16.08 0.01 -10.15
N TRP A 27 14.81 0.27 -10.43
CA TRP A 27 13.77 -0.75 -10.36
C TRP A 27 13.90 -1.79 -11.47
N ARG A 28 13.82 -3.05 -11.12
CA ARG A 28 13.56 -4.11 -12.09
C ARG A 28 12.05 -4.32 -12.18
N LEU A 29 11.47 -3.99 -13.33
CA LEU A 29 10.03 -4.01 -13.55
C LEU A 29 9.63 -5.13 -14.52
N LYS A 30 8.57 -5.87 -14.19
CA LYS A 30 7.83 -6.74 -15.10
C LYS A 30 6.43 -6.21 -15.28
N CYS A 31 6.03 -5.94 -16.54
CA CYS A 31 4.68 -5.51 -16.88
C CYS A 31 3.89 -6.69 -17.46
N ARG A 32 2.62 -6.81 -17.07
CA ARG A 32 1.67 -7.80 -17.55
C ARG A 32 0.41 -7.12 -18.04
N PRO A 33 -0.04 -7.35 -19.29
CA PRO A 33 -1.35 -6.88 -19.74
C PRO A 33 -2.47 -7.46 -18.91
N VAL A 34 -2.37 -8.77 -18.60
CA VAL A 34 -3.29 -9.50 -17.73
C VAL A 34 -2.50 -10.54 -16.94
N CYS A 35 -2.85 -10.72 -15.68
CA CYS A 35 -2.37 -11.83 -14.85
C CYS A 35 -3.43 -12.24 -13.83
N ALA A 36 -3.23 -13.36 -13.17
CA ALA A 36 -4.09 -13.74 -12.07
C ALA A 36 -3.93 -12.76 -10.90
N SER A 37 -2.68 -12.52 -10.48
CA SER A 37 -2.32 -11.58 -9.42
C SER A 37 -0.86 -11.17 -9.57
N THR A 38 -0.55 -9.89 -9.41
CA THR A 38 0.83 -9.37 -9.38
C THR A 38 1.64 -10.00 -8.25
N GLU A 39 0.99 -10.37 -7.14
CA GLU A 39 1.63 -11.03 -6.00
C GLU A 39 2.09 -12.45 -6.34
N LEU A 40 1.30 -13.21 -7.11
CA LEU A 40 1.69 -14.54 -7.62
C LEU A 40 2.84 -14.42 -8.63
N GLU A 41 2.73 -13.49 -9.57
CA GLU A 41 3.79 -13.25 -10.56
C GLU A 41 5.11 -12.84 -9.90
N LEU A 42 5.05 -11.99 -8.86
CA LEU A 42 6.24 -11.61 -8.09
C LEU A 42 6.82 -12.83 -7.36
N SER A 43 5.97 -13.67 -6.76
CA SER A 43 6.40 -14.91 -6.08
C SER A 43 7.14 -15.84 -7.03
N HIS A 44 6.58 -16.11 -8.20
CA HIS A 44 7.21 -16.93 -9.23
C HIS A 44 8.55 -16.33 -9.68
N TRP A 45 8.59 -15.00 -9.87
CA TRP A 45 9.83 -14.34 -10.25
C TRP A 45 10.93 -14.44 -9.20
N LEU A 46 10.60 -14.29 -7.93
CA LEU A 46 11.54 -14.40 -6.83
C LEU A 46 12.06 -15.85 -6.63
N GLN A 47 11.24 -16.85 -6.97
CA GLN A 47 11.61 -18.26 -6.94
C GLN A 47 12.48 -18.66 -8.15
N SER A 48 12.10 -18.22 -9.35
CA SER A 48 12.76 -18.62 -10.60
C SER A 48 14.07 -17.90 -10.88
N VAL A 49 14.25 -16.69 -10.36
CA VAL A 49 15.46 -15.89 -10.58
C VAL A 49 16.04 -15.48 -9.23
N PRO A 50 17.24 -15.97 -8.87
CA PRO A 50 17.88 -15.59 -7.62
C PRO A 50 17.89 -14.08 -7.41
N TRP A 51 17.57 -13.65 -6.19
CA TRP A 51 17.58 -12.24 -5.82
C TRP A 51 18.54 -12.02 -4.64
N ARG A 52 19.55 -11.21 -4.88
CA ARG A 52 20.58 -10.89 -3.89
C ARG A 52 20.31 -9.59 -3.13
N GLY A 53 19.17 -8.92 -3.40
CA GLY A 53 18.80 -7.65 -2.75
C GLY A 53 19.50 -6.43 -3.36
N GLU A 54 20.08 -6.55 -4.55
CA GLU A 54 20.79 -5.43 -5.20
C GLU A 54 19.84 -4.32 -5.68
N PHE A 55 18.71 -4.72 -6.25
CA PHE A 55 17.72 -3.80 -6.83
C PHE A 55 16.30 -4.21 -6.44
N PRO A 56 15.41 -3.26 -6.14
CA PRO A 56 14.01 -3.57 -5.91
C PRO A 56 13.38 -4.16 -7.18
N ARG A 57 12.46 -5.12 -7.00
CA ARG A 57 11.71 -5.75 -8.08
C ARG A 57 10.23 -5.42 -7.93
N ALA A 58 9.55 -5.12 -9.05
CA ALA A 58 8.11 -4.96 -9.03
C ALA A 58 7.46 -5.58 -10.27
N VAL A 59 6.27 -6.14 -10.05
CA VAL A 59 5.37 -6.61 -11.09
C VAL A 59 4.18 -5.67 -11.15
N LEU A 60 3.90 -5.17 -12.33
CA LEU A 60 2.74 -4.32 -12.63
C LEU A 60 1.79 -5.07 -13.57
N ALA A 61 0.49 -4.92 -13.37
CA ALA A 61 -0.51 -5.44 -14.28
C ALA A 61 -1.48 -4.36 -14.76
N ASP A 62 -1.98 -4.48 -16.00
CA ASP A 62 -3.08 -3.64 -16.47
C ASP A 62 -4.41 -4.12 -15.88
N HIS A 63 -4.54 -5.43 -15.69
CA HIS A 63 -5.72 -6.10 -15.16
C HIS A 63 -5.31 -7.34 -14.36
N GLN A 64 -5.99 -7.59 -13.23
CA GLN A 64 -5.85 -8.84 -12.49
C GLN A 64 -7.18 -9.57 -12.46
N THR A 65 -7.18 -10.86 -12.82
CA THR A 65 -8.40 -11.70 -12.80
C THR A 65 -8.72 -12.25 -11.42
N ARG A 66 -7.71 -12.36 -10.55
CA ARG A 66 -7.80 -12.84 -9.17
C ARG A 66 -6.94 -11.97 -8.25
N GLY A 67 -7.18 -10.64 -8.27
CA GLY A 67 -6.52 -9.70 -7.38
C GLY A 67 -6.75 -10.10 -5.91
N GLN A 68 -5.70 -9.98 -5.09
CA GLN A 68 -5.72 -10.40 -3.69
C GLN A 68 -5.68 -9.19 -2.77
N GLY A 69 -6.55 -9.19 -1.75
CA GLY A 69 -6.51 -8.33 -0.59
C GLY A 69 -6.08 -9.10 0.66
N GLN A 70 -6.14 -8.44 1.82
CA GLN A 70 -5.87 -9.10 3.10
C GLN A 70 -6.92 -10.19 3.40
N ARG A 71 -6.51 -11.24 4.12
CA ARG A 71 -7.38 -12.35 4.58
C ARG A 71 -8.12 -13.08 3.45
N GLY A 72 -7.49 -13.18 2.27
CA GLY A 72 -8.09 -13.87 1.14
C GLY A 72 -9.22 -13.13 0.42
N ARG A 73 -9.52 -11.88 0.80
CA ARG A 73 -10.51 -11.05 0.10
C ARG A 73 -10.08 -10.80 -1.34
N ARG A 74 -11.06 -10.73 -2.21
CA ARG A 74 -10.85 -10.35 -3.60
C ARG A 74 -10.64 -8.84 -3.71
N TRP A 75 -9.64 -8.44 -4.51
CA TRP A 75 -9.45 -7.06 -4.96
C TRP A 75 -9.89 -6.94 -6.41
N GLU A 76 -10.79 -6.00 -6.71
CA GLU A 76 -11.20 -5.73 -8.08
C GLU A 76 -10.14 -4.87 -8.77
N ALA A 77 -9.52 -5.43 -9.81
CA ALA A 77 -8.38 -4.85 -10.48
C ALA A 77 -8.62 -4.70 -11.98
N ALA A 78 -9.68 -3.94 -12.34
CA ALA A 78 -10.01 -3.59 -13.72
C ALA A 78 -8.92 -2.67 -14.33
N ARG A 79 -8.91 -2.53 -15.67
CA ARG A 79 -7.96 -1.66 -16.37
C ARG A 79 -8.10 -0.21 -15.93
N GLY A 80 -6.96 0.50 -15.79
CA GLY A 80 -6.91 1.92 -15.46
C GLY A 80 -6.40 2.22 -14.05
N GLY A 81 -6.37 1.26 -13.14
CA GLY A 81 -5.77 1.41 -11.81
C GLY A 81 -4.28 1.08 -11.77
N VAL A 82 -3.63 1.34 -10.65
CA VAL A 82 -2.27 0.91 -10.34
C VAL A 82 -2.33 -0.38 -9.54
N TRP A 83 -1.96 -1.47 -10.18
CA TRP A 83 -1.88 -2.81 -9.60
C TRP A 83 -0.43 -3.26 -9.60
N ILE A 84 0.21 -3.19 -8.44
CA ILE A 84 1.64 -3.45 -8.29
C ILE A 84 1.91 -4.34 -7.10
N SER A 85 2.83 -5.29 -7.25
CA SER A 85 3.48 -6.00 -6.13
C SER A 85 4.98 -5.79 -6.24
N ALA A 86 5.58 -5.32 -5.16
CA ALA A 86 7.00 -5.01 -5.09
C ALA A 86 7.71 -5.82 -4.00
N ALA A 87 8.97 -6.15 -4.25
CA ALA A 87 9.92 -6.69 -3.29
C ALA A 87 11.09 -5.70 -3.16
N LEU A 88 11.35 -5.27 -1.92
CA LEU A 88 12.43 -4.35 -1.60
C LEU A 88 13.40 -5.04 -0.63
N PRO A 89 14.72 -4.82 -0.81
CA PRO A 89 15.68 -5.24 0.20
C PRO A 89 15.37 -4.53 1.51
N TRP A 90 15.56 -5.21 2.63
CA TRP A 90 15.40 -4.60 3.94
C TRP A 90 16.75 -4.51 4.62
N ASN A 91 17.29 -3.31 4.67
CA ASN A 91 18.62 -3.03 5.21
C ASN A 91 18.56 -2.29 6.56
N SER A 92 17.34 -2.03 7.07
CA SER A 92 17.18 -1.36 8.36
C SER A 92 17.46 -2.33 9.50
N SER A 93 18.33 -1.94 10.41
CA SER A 93 18.54 -2.60 11.69
C SER A 93 17.42 -2.30 12.69
N SER A 94 16.54 -1.35 12.38
CA SER A 94 15.40 -0.99 13.22
C SER A 94 14.36 -2.12 13.21
N GLY A 95 13.92 -2.53 14.39
CA GLY A 95 12.90 -3.57 14.58
C GLY A 95 11.46 -3.18 14.18
N HIS A 96 11.28 -2.10 13.39
CA HIS A 96 9.96 -1.53 13.09
C HIS A 96 9.38 -1.97 11.74
N ALA A 97 9.79 -3.15 11.24
CA ALA A 97 9.25 -3.71 10.01
C ALA A 97 7.73 -3.99 10.10
N ASP A 98 7.19 -4.19 11.29
CA ASP A 98 5.75 -4.36 11.54
C ASP A 98 4.92 -3.15 11.07
N MET A 99 5.52 -1.96 11.07
CA MET A 99 4.91 -0.73 10.53
C MET A 99 4.96 -0.62 9.01
N LEU A 100 5.45 -1.63 8.27
CA LEU A 100 5.63 -1.53 6.81
C LEU A 100 4.39 -1.00 6.08
N GLY A 101 3.21 -1.56 6.37
CA GLY A 101 1.96 -1.12 5.75
C GLY A 101 1.66 0.36 6.02
N LEU A 102 1.87 0.79 7.25
CA LEU A 102 1.65 2.16 7.70
C LEU A 102 2.69 3.14 7.13
N MET A 103 3.95 2.73 6.99
CA MET A 103 4.98 3.53 6.31
C MET A 103 4.61 3.78 4.85
N VAL A 104 4.13 2.76 4.14
CA VAL A 104 3.66 2.89 2.76
C VAL A 104 2.42 3.77 2.69
N ALA A 105 1.47 3.58 3.62
CA ALA A 105 0.27 4.42 3.70
C ALA A 105 0.65 5.90 3.87
N TYR A 106 1.52 6.20 4.82
CA TYR A 106 2.00 7.57 5.05
C TYR A 106 2.71 8.14 3.82
N ALA A 107 3.65 7.40 3.23
CA ALA A 107 4.37 7.85 2.04
C ALA A 107 3.45 8.11 0.84
N LEU A 108 2.37 7.33 0.69
CA LEU A 108 1.35 7.56 -0.33
C LEU A 108 0.47 8.76 0.01
N CYS A 109 0.11 8.97 1.30
CA CYS A 109 -0.61 10.16 1.72
C CYS A 109 0.12 11.43 1.32
N GLU A 110 1.42 11.53 1.56
CA GLU A 110 2.22 12.70 1.16
C GLU A 110 2.15 12.96 -0.36
N ARG A 111 2.14 11.90 -1.19
CA ARG A 111 2.02 12.04 -2.66
C ARG A 111 0.63 12.51 -3.09
N LEU A 112 -0.41 12.00 -2.43
CA LEU A 112 -1.80 12.38 -2.69
C LEU A 112 -2.11 13.80 -2.18
N GLU A 113 -1.62 14.16 -1.00
CA GLU A 113 -1.73 15.51 -0.42
C GLU A 113 -1.04 16.57 -1.28
N GLN A 114 0.11 16.26 -1.90
CA GLN A 114 0.77 17.13 -2.86
C GLN A 114 -0.06 17.38 -4.13
N ALA A 115 -1.00 16.48 -4.44
CA ALA A 115 -1.98 16.67 -5.50
C ALA A 115 -3.27 17.34 -5.01
N GLY A 116 -3.31 17.83 -3.76
CA GLY A 116 -4.45 18.53 -3.18
C GLY A 116 -5.56 17.62 -2.66
N LEU A 117 -5.29 16.32 -2.45
CA LEU A 117 -6.32 15.36 -2.05
C LEU A 117 -6.34 15.17 -0.51
N PRO A 118 -7.50 15.28 0.16
CA PRO A 118 -7.64 15.15 1.62
C PRO A 118 -7.69 13.67 2.05
N VAL A 119 -6.61 12.94 1.83
CA VAL A 119 -6.54 11.49 2.10
C VAL A 119 -6.45 11.18 3.59
N ARG A 120 -7.14 10.12 4.00
CA ARG A 120 -7.13 9.56 5.36
C ARG A 120 -6.71 8.09 5.35
N ILE A 121 -6.16 7.65 6.48
CA ILE A 121 -5.70 6.26 6.68
C ILE A 121 -6.75 5.52 7.51
N LYS A 122 -7.40 4.55 6.89
CA LYS A 122 -8.19 3.54 7.60
C LYS A 122 -7.22 2.43 7.99
N TRP A 123 -6.87 2.44 9.28
CA TRP A 123 -5.96 1.43 9.84
C TRP A 123 -6.47 0.01 9.55
N PRO A 124 -5.61 -0.98 9.25
CA PRO A 124 -4.16 -0.84 9.19
C PRO A 124 -3.59 -0.57 7.78
N ASN A 125 -4.40 -0.54 6.71
CA ASN A 125 -3.85 -0.71 5.36
C ASN A 125 -4.66 -0.09 4.21
N ASP A 126 -5.66 0.73 4.50
CA ASP A 126 -6.49 1.35 3.47
C ASP A 126 -6.33 2.86 3.45
N LEU A 127 -6.38 3.45 2.27
CA LEU A 127 -6.45 4.90 2.06
C LEU A 127 -7.84 5.27 1.59
N LEU A 128 -8.43 6.26 2.24
CA LEU A 128 -9.76 6.78 1.97
C LEU A 128 -9.70 8.25 1.57
N ILE A 129 -10.64 8.64 0.72
CA ILE A 129 -11.07 10.04 0.55
C ILE A 129 -12.51 10.07 1.03
N ASP A 130 -12.80 10.93 2.00
CA ASP A 130 -14.02 10.90 2.78
C ASP A 130 -14.26 9.49 3.37
N SER A 131 -15.34 8.81 2.98
CA SER A 131 -15.62 7.42 3.37
C SER A 131 -15.31 6.38 2.29
N HIS A 132 -14.78 6.82 1.11
CA HIS A 132 -14.62 5.97 -0.06
C HIS A 132 -13.19 5.45 -0.19
N LYS A 133 -13.05 4.16 -0.45
CA LYS A 133 -11.74 3.51 -0.57
C LYS A 133 -11.06 3.87 -1.89
N LEU A 134 -9.90 4.55 -1.78
CA LEU A 134 -9.03 4.90 -2.89
C LEU A 134 -7.97 3.83 -3.14
N ALA A 135 -7.33 3.34 -2.08
CA ALA A 135 -6.25 2.36 -2.19
C ALA A 135 -6.24 1.35 -1.05
N GLY A 136 -5.66 0.19 -1.31
CA GLY A 136 -5.42 -0.85 -0.32
C GLY A 136 -3.99 -1.38 -0.42
N LEU A 137 -3.42 -1.72 0.73
CA LEU A 137 -2.04 -2.16 0.89
C LEU A 137 -2.00 -3.60 1.41
N LEU A 138 -1.06 -4.39 0.89
CA LEU A 138 -0.86 -5.79 1.28
C LEU A 138 0.61 -6.01 1.66
N PRO A 139 1.04 -5.60 2.88
CA PRO A 139 2.40 -5.77 3.36
C PRO A 139 2.69 -7.23 3.74
N ARG A 140 3.91 -7.67 3.48
CA ARG A 140 4.44 -8.98 3.90
C ARG A 140 5.92 -8.86 4.27
N LEU A 141 6.29 -9.45 5.39
CA LEU A 141 7.67 -9.58 5.83
C LEU A 141 8.19 -10.97 5.44
N VAL A 142 9.37 -11.05 4.85
CA VAL A 142 9.98 -12.32 4.42
C VAL A 142 11.25 -12.57 5.21
N PHE A 143 11.19 -13.56 6.09
CA PHE A 143 12.29 -13.99 6.93
C PHE A 143 13.03 -15.19 6.30
N ARG A 144 14.35 -15.27 6.53
CA ARG A 144 15.17 -16.42 6.20
C ARG A 144 16.22 -16.59 7.29
N GLY A 145 16.21 -17.76 7.95
CA GLY A 145 17.10 -18.03 9.08
C GLY A 145 16.90 -17.04 10.23
N GLY A 146 15.65 -16.73 10.58
CA GLY A 146 15.30 -15.79 11.65
C GLY A 146 15.57 -14.31 11.36
N ARG A 147 16.17 -13.97 10.20
CA ARG A 147 16.49 -12.60 9.81
C ARG A 147 15.54 -12.12 8.73
N LEU A 148 15.05 -10.89 8.87
CA LEU A 148 14.26 -10.24 7.82
C LEU A 148 15.17 -9.96 6.61
N ARG A 149 14.81 -10.50 5.45
CA ARG A 149 15.61 -10.42 4.22
C ARG A 149 15.05 -9.45 3.21
N MET A 150 13.74 -9.39 3.13
CA MET A 150 13.04 -8.48 2.23
C MET A 150 11.68 -8.15 2.80
N VAL A 151 11.15 -7.06 2.35
CA VAL A 151 9.74 -6.72 2.52
C VAL A 151 9.05 -6.82 1.16
N ARG A 152 7.81 -7.28 1.18
CA ARG A 152 6.95 -7.30 0.00
C ARG A 152 5.74 -6.44 0.27
N ILE A 153 5.26 -5.76 -0.74
CA ILE A 153 4.10 -4.91 -0.64
C ILE A 153 3.28 -4.95 -1.92
N GLY A 154 2.03 -5.36 -1.80
CA GLY A 154 1.02 -5.14 -2.83
C GLY A 154 0.39 -3.76 -2.64
N VAL A 155 0.23 -3.02 -3.72
CA VAL A 155 -0.50 -1.75 -3.75
C VAL A 155 -1.55 -1.83 -4.84
N GLY A 156 -2.83 -1.72 -4.43
CA GLY A 156 -3.95 -1.50 -5.34
C GLY A 156 -4.45 -0.07 -5.16
N MET A 157 -4.36 0.77 -6.20
CA MET A 157 -4.85 2.15 -6.17
C MET A 157 -5.77 2.40 -7.35
N ASN A 158 -6.94 2.91 -7.07
CA ASN A 158 -7.92 3.31 -8.07
C ASN A 158 -7.50 4.64 -8.71
N VAL A 159 -7.28 4.64 -10.01
CA VAL A 159 -6.84 5.83 -10.75
C VAL A 159 -7.87 6.23 -11.79
N ALA A 160 -8.04 5.45 -12.85
CA ALA A 160 -9.00 5.69 -13.92
C ALA A 160 -9.84 4.43 -14.24
N ASN A 161 -9.77 3.42 -13.38
CA ASN A 161 -10.55 2.19 -13.48
C ASN A 161 -11.99 2.40 -13.02
N PRO A 162 -12.95 1.57 -13.47
CA PRO A 162 -14.23 1.44 -12.78
C PRO A 162 -14.01 0.92 -11.37
N VAL A 163 -14.81 1.40 -10.43
CA VAL A 163 -14.72 1.07 -9.01
C VAL A 163 -16.04 0.49 -8.50
N PRO A 164 -16.03 -0.44 -7.53
CA PRO A 164 -17.23 -0.91 -6.87
C PRO A 164 -17.84 0.16 -5.96
N ALA A 165 -19.04 -0.10 -5.47
CA ALA A 165 -19.68 0.73 -4.45
C ALA A 165 -18.78 0.88 -3.21
N GLY A 166 -18.72 2.06 -2.61
CA GLY A 166 -17.87 2.38 -1.46
C GLY A 166 -16.39 2.63 -1.81
N ALA A 167 -16.05 2.66 -3.10
CA ALA A 167 -14.72 3.04 -3.57
C ALA A 167 -14.77 4.28 -4.47
N ILE A 168 -13.63 4.95 -4.63
CA ILE A 168 -13.45 6.13 -5.45
C ILE A 168 -12.18 6.01 -6.27
N ALA A 169 -12.13 6.65 -7.44
CA ALA A 169 -10.95 6.70 -8.30
C ALA A 169 -10.43 8.15 -8.42
N LEU A 170 -9.14 8.30 -8.67
CA LEU A 170 -8.51 9.62 -8.83
C LEU A 170 -9.11 10.44 -9.97
N ARG A 171 -9.64 9.79 -11.01
CA ARG A 171 -10.31 10.46 -12.13
C ARG A 171 -11.57 11.24 -11.71
N ASP A 172 -12.17 10.81 -10.59
CA ASP A 172 -13.39 11.42 -10.06
C ASP A 172 -13.07 12.64 -9.15
N LEU A 173 -11.78 12.85 -8.84
CA LEU A 173 -11.28 13.84 -7.89
C LEU A 173 -10.35 14.88 -8.53
N LEU A 174 -9.61 14.48 -9.54
CA LEU A 174 -8.58 15.30 -10.16
C LEU A 174 -9.05 15.92 -11.48
N PRO A 175 -8.48 17.07 -11.88
CA PRO A 175 -8.77 17.66 -13.18
C PRO A 175 -8.54 16.68 -14.34
N PRO A 176 -9.24 16.82 -15.46
CA PRO A 176 -9.08 15.98 -16.64
C PRO A 176 -7.61 15.86 -17.07
N GLY A 177 -7.16 14.63 -17.34
CA GLY A 177 -5.79 14.33 -17.75
C GLY A 177 -4.78 14.19 -16.60
N CYS A 178 -5.15 14.49 -15.34
CA CYS A 178 -4.27 14.32 -14.16
C CYS A 178 -4.31 12.91 -13.58
N ALA A 179 -5.42 12.19 -13.71
CA ALA A 179 -5.56 10.80 -13.25
C ALA A 179 -4.99 9.81 -14.29
N ARG A 180 -3.70 9.91 -14.59
CA ARG A 180 -3.01 9.03 -15.53
C ARG A 180 -2.31 7.91 -14.78
N ARG A 181 -2.62 6.66 -15.13
CA ARG A 181 -2.06 5.46 -14.51
C ARG A 181 -0.52 5.49 -14.46
N GLU A 182 0.14 5.90 -15.55
CA GLU A 182 1.59 5.93 -15.64
C GLU A 182 2.20 6.93 -14.67
N VAL A 183 1.56 8.07 -14.47
CA VAL A 183 1.98 9.10 -13.49
C VAL A 183 1.88 8.52 -12.09
N TRP A 184 0.72 7.98 -11.72
CA TRP A 184 0.48 7.44 -10.38
C TRP A 184 1.26 6.15 -10.10
N THR A 185 1.62 5.37 -11.12
CA THR A 185 2.57 4.26 -10.95
C THR A 185 3.93 4.78 -10.47
N VAL A 186 4.42 5.88 -11.04
CA VAL A 186 5.67 6.50 -10.59
C VAL A 186 5.56 7.03 -9.16
N GLU A 187 4.45 7.65 -8.82
CA GLU A 187 4.23 8.16 -7.46
C GLU A 187 4.18 7.02 -6.42
N VAL A 188 3.55 5.88 -6.77
CA VAL A 188 3.58 4.67 -5.93
C VAL A 188 5.01 4.14 -5.76
N LEU A 189 5.79 4.03 -6.85
CA LEU A 189 7.19 3.57 -6.75
C LEU A 189 8.03 4.49 -5.86
N ARG A 190 7.86 5.81 -5.98
CA ARG A 190 8.52 6.80 -5.10
C ARG A 190 8.13 6.66 -3.63
N ALA A 191 6.84 6.43 -3.36
CA ALA A 191 6.39 6.16 -2.01
C ALA A 191 7.06 4.89 -1.44
N LEU A 192 7.21 3.85 -2.27
CA LEU A 192 7.90 2.61 -1.88
C LEU A 192 9.40 2.82 -1.62
N GLU A 193 10.06 3.70 -2.35
CA GLU A 193 11.48 4.04 -2.13
C GLU A 193 11.71 4.71 -0.78
N ARG A 194 10.75 5.51 -0.30
CA ARG A 194 10.86 6.19 1.00
C ARG A 194 10.83 5.28 2.22
N ILE A 195 10.37 4.03 2.08
CA ILE A 195 10.18 3.11 3.21
C ILE A 195 11.46 2.92 4.01
N GLN A 196 12.61 2.79 3.35
CA GLN A 196 13.89 2.59 4.04
C GLN A 196 14.28 3.79 4.92
N THR A 197 14.01 5.01 4.43
CA THR A 197 14.25 6.23 5.21
C THR A 197 13.26 6.32 6.37
N LEU A 198 11.99 5.98 6.14
CA LEU A 198 10.93 6.02 7.15
C LEU A 198 11.14 4.96 8.24
N ALA A 199 11.68 3.79 7.90
CA ALA A 199 12.00 2.73 8.86
C ALA A 199 12.96 3.17 9.98
N ASN A 200 13.80 4.17 9.72
CA ASN A 200 14.70 4.76 10.69
C ASN A 200 14.08 5.94 11.48
N ARG A 201 12.79 6.24 11.25
CA ARG A 201 12.06 7.35 11.90
C ARG A 201 10.67 6.92 12.39
N PRO A 202 10.57 5.87 13.22
CA PRO A 202 9.28 5.29 13.61
C PRO A 202 8.37 6.28 14.34
N GLU A 203 8.93 7.14 15.19
CA GLU A 203 8.17 8.17 15.91
C GLU A 203 7.56 9.22 14.97
N LEU A 204 8.30 9.63 13.93
CA LEU A 204 7.77 10.53 12.92
C LEU A 204 6.60 9.85 12.20
N VAL A 205 6.81 8.62 11.76
CA VAL A 205 5.78 7.84 11.03
C VAL A 205 4.53 7.69 11.88
N ARG A 206 4.67 7.28 13.15
CA ARG A 206 3.57 7.15 14.10
C ARG A 206 2.76 8.44 14.20
N ARG A 207 3.43 9.55 14.53
CA ARG A 207 2.79 10.86 14.70
C ARG A 207 2.08 11.34 13.43
N GLU A 208 2.71 11.16 12.26
CA GLU A 208 2.13 11.60 11.00
C GLU A 208 0.94 10.74 10.56
N ILE A 209 0.91 9.44 10.92
CA ILE A 209 -0.24 8.58 10.70
C ILE A 209 -1.38 8.93 11.63
N GLU A 210 -1.10 9.18 12.92
CA GLU A 210 -2.13 9.57 13.91
C GLU A 210 -2.93 10.79 13.46
N LYS A 211 -2.27 11.80 12.87
CA LYS A 211 -2.94 12.98 12.28
C LYS A 211 -3.86 12.66 11.11
N ARG A 212 -3.65 11.52 10.45
CA ARG A 212 -4.35 11.09 9.24
C ARG A 212 -5.30 9.94 9.47
N LEU A 213 -5.45 9.46 10.71
CA LEU A 213 -6.43 8.42 11.01
C LEU A 213 -7.82 8.87 10.58
N TRP A 214 -8.51 7.97 9.87
CA TRP A 214 -9.85 8.23 9.36
C TRP A 214 -10.91 8.24 10.46
N ALA A 215 -10.73 7.43 11.52
CA ALA A 215 -11.68 7.30 12.61
C ALA A 215 -11.02 7.64 13.94
N HIS A 216 -11.80 8.13 14.89
CA HIS A 216 -11.42 8.36 16.29
C HIS A 216 -11.96 7.28 17.23
N GLN A 217 -12.90 6.48 16.75
CA GLN A 217 -13.52 5.39 17.49
C GLN A 217 -13.64 4.15 16.63
N VAL A 218 -13.67 2.99 17.28
CA VAL A 218 -13.89 1.69 16.63
C VAL A 218 -14.88 0.88 17.43
N LYS A 219 -15.70 0.09 16.75
CA LYS A 219 -16.59 -0.88 17.36
C LYS A 219 -15.92 -2.23 17.40
N ASP A 220 -15.81 -2.83 18.58
CA ASP A 220 -15.33 -4.21 18.72
C ASP A 220 -16.38 -5.15 18.11
N PRO A 221 -16.00 -5.96 17.12
CA PRO A 221 -16.94 -6.84 16.43
C PRO A 221 -17.42 -8.01 17.28
N GLN A 222 -16.71 -8.36 18.36
CA GLN A 222 -17.07 -9.46 19.24
C GLN A 222 -18.00 -9.00 20.36
N SER A 223 -17.65 -7.91 21.03
CA SER A 223 -18.44 -7.39 22.16
C SER A 223 -19.50 -6.37 21.73
N GLY A 224 -19.35 -5.76 20.55
CA GLY A 224 -20.18 -4.64 20.11
C GLY A 224 -19.86 -3.31 20.81
N GLU A 225 -18.88 -3.29 21.71
CA GLU A 225 -18.47 -2.12 22.47
C GLU A 225 -17.74 -1.10 21.58
N ILE A 226 -17.90 0.18 21.93
CA ILE A 226 -17.21 1.28 21.25
C ILE A 226 -15.96 1.62 22.04
N TRP A 227 -14.82 1.67 21.34
CA TRP A 227 -13.52 2.03 21.89
C TRP A 227 -13.00 3.30 21.23
N GLU A 228 -12.43 4.21 22.02
CA GLU A 228 -11.76 5.40 21.53
C GLU A 228 -10.33 5.06 21.10
N ILE A 229 -9.91 5.61 19.96
CA ILE A 229 -8.54 5.48 19.48
C ILE A 229 -7.68 6.53 20.17
N GLN A 230 -6.71 6.08 20.96
CA GLN A 230 -5.74 6.96 21.64
C GLN A 230 -4.51 7.25 20.78
N GLY A 231 -4.22 6.41 19.79
CA GLY A 231 -3.08 6.55 18.91
C GLY A 231 -2.53 5.20 18.45
N LEU A 232 -1.24 5.18 18.14
CA LEU A 232 -0.52 3.99 17.68
C LEU A 232 0.70 3.71 18.58
N ALA A 233 0.97 2.45 18.84
CA ALA A 233 2.25 2.02 19.37
C ALA A 233 3.35 2.03 18.28
N LEU A 234 4.62 1.94 18.67
CA LEU A 234 5.76 1.92 17.73
C LEU A 234 5.82 0.68 16.83
N ASN A 235 5.09 -0.37 17.15
CA ASN A 235 4.89 -1.53 16.28
C ASN A 235 3.69 -1.37 15.35
N GLY A 236 3.03 -0.21 15.34
CA GLY A 236 1.85 0.07 14.52
C GLY A 236 0.53 -0.46 15.10
N ALA A 237 0.53 -1.01 16.30
CA ALA A 237 -0.69 -1.45 16.97
C ALA A 237 -1.57 -0.26 17.35
N LEU A 238 -2.88 -0.39 17.11
CA LEU A 238 -3.86 0.61 17.49
C LEU A 238 -4.06 0.58 19.01
N GLN A 239 -3.88 1.71 19.66
CA GLN A 239 -4.08 1.86 21.10
C GLN A 239 -5.49 2.38 21.34
N LEU A 240 -6.21 1.70 22.20
CA LEU A 240 -7.64 1.92 22.44
C LEU A 240 -7.92 2.10 23.93
N CYS A 241 -8.92 2.92 24.26
CA CYS A 241 -9.45 3.02 25.62
C CYS A 241 -10.98 2.99 25.62
N GLN A 242 -11.52 2.54 26.76
CA GLN A 242 -12.95 2.62 27.08
C GLN A 242 -13.08 2.83 28.60
N GLY A 243 -13.29 4.07 29.00
CA GLY A 243 -13.21 4.44 30.42
C GLY A 243 -11.85 4.12 31.01
N ALA A 244 -11.78 3.27 32.05
CA ALA A 244 -10.54 2.85 32.66
C ALA A 244 -9.89 1.62 31.98
N ARG A 245 -10.53 1.01 30.99
CA ARG A 245 -10.00 -0.14 30.27
C ARG A 245 -9.14 0.33 29.08
N SER A 246 -8.03 -0.37 28.83
CA SER A 246 -7.18 -0.17 27.66
C SER A 246 -7.02 -1.46 26.88
N ALA A 247 -6.86 -1.35 25.55
CA ALA A 247 -6.59 -2.46 24.65
C ALA A 247 -5.58 -2.06 23.56
N SER A 248 -4.88 -3.05 23.02
CA SER A 248 -3.95 -2.85 21.93
C SER A 248 -4.23 -3.86 20.82
N TRP A 249 -4.58 -3.37 19.63
CA TRP A 249 -4.87 -4.22 18.47
C TRP A 249 -3.75 -4.15 17.45
N THR A 250 -3.13 -5.29 17.17
CA THR A 250 -2.15 -5.43 16.07
C THR A 250 -2.81 -5.76 14.74
N ARG A 251 -4.06 -6.21 14.79
CA ARG A 251 -4.93 -6.52 13.66
C ARG A 251 -6.38 -6.36 14.09
N TRP A 252 -7.28 -6.25 13.12
CA TRP A 252 -8.70 -6.31 13.42
C TRP A 252 -9.06 -7.65 14.07
N PRO A 253 -9.87 -7.64 15.12
CA PRO A 253 -10.51 -8.86 15.63
C PRO A 253 -11.29 -9.57 14.54
N ASP A 254 -11.46 -10.90 14.66
CA ASP A 254 -12.11 -11.70 13.62
C ASP A 254 -13.62 -11.44 13.57
N ALA A 255 -14.04 -10.53 12.72
CA ALA A 255 -15.42 -10.30 12.29
C ALA A 255 -15.45 -9.48 11.00
N ASN A 256 -16.60 -9.41 10.34
CA ASN A 256 -16.78 -8.67 9.09
C ASN A 256 -16.39 -7.18 9.25
N HIS A 257 -15.33 -6.78 8.56
CA HIS A 257 -14.69 -5.45 8.70
C HIS A 257 -15.54 -4.26 8.21
N ASP A 258 -16.59 -4.50 7.48
CA ASP A 258 -17.31 -3.44 6.76
C ASP A 258 -18.19 -2.58 7.68
N ASN A 259 -18.44 -3.02 8.93
CA ASN A 259 -19.27 -2.32 9.91
C ASN A 259 -18.51 -1.73 11.11
N LEU A 260 -17.17 -1.77 11.12
CA LEU A 260 -16.40 -1.40 12.31
C LEU A 260 -16.26 0.11 12.56
N TYR A 261 -16.57 0.92 11.54
CA TYR A 261 -16.48 2.38 11.59
C TYR A 261 -17.81 3.10 11.36
N ASN A 262 -18.94 2.36 11.31
CA ASN A 262 -20.26 2.99 11.18
C ASN A 262 -20.70 3.57 12.52
N LEU A 263 -20.02 4.59 12.97
CA LEU A 263 -20.45 5.50 14.03
C LEU A 263 -20.40 6.92 13.43
N ALA A 264 -21.40 7.21 12.58
CA ALA A 264 -21.73 8.56 12.21
C ALA A 264 -22.63 9.17 13.29
#